data_3532ec046c7999896286d2f79b5fc9fe
#
_entry.id   3532ec046c7999896286d2f79b5fc9fe
#
_cell.length_a   1.000
_cell.length_b   1.000
_cell.length_c   1.000
_cell.angle_alpha   90.00
_cell.angle_beta   90.00
_cell.angle_gamma   90.00
#
_symmetry.space_group_name_H-M   'P 1'
#
loop_
_entity.id
_entity.type
_entity.pdbx_description
1 polymer ?
#
loop_
_entity_poly.entity_id
_entity_poly.type
_entity_poly.pdbx_seq_one_letter_code
_entity_poly.pdbx_strand_id
1 'polypeptide(L)'
;ASDTTNGFSYDMVDALDGTVELTGTSTKPAVGTYSFPYVIIGNTVTVNGSFSNGATTYYGLANGTVDTSGPTADHDSALITFGPNTACDGEYLGASADNGTINAYLANSSLVKRLSSDYAGSGSDGCGSSDTKRLVGVMSLATPISITNNTINFKFTFNIRNYGTQFIETGGDNVPDLISQGPFGGFFSTVEGQPQ
;
A
#
# COMPACT_ATOMS: atom_id res chain seq x y z
N ALA A 1 13.61 8.67 -11.93
CA ALA A 1 13.07 7.53 -11.17
C ALA A 1 14.01 7.25 -10.01
N SER A 2 13.47 7.17 -8.82
CA SER A 2 14.22 6.71 -7.66
C SER A 2 14.66 5.25 -7.84
N ASP A 3 15.67 4.84 -7.09
CA ASP A 3 16.18 3.47 -7.12
C ASP A 3 15.06 2.44 -6.96
N THR A 4 14.82 1.66 -8.01
CA THR A 4 13.83 0.60 -8.02
C THR A 4 14.36 -0.71 -7.40
N THR A 5 15.66 -0.77 -7.10
CA THR A 5 16.33 -2.00 -6.65
C THR A 5 16.24 -2.17 -5.14
N ASN A 6 16.45 -1.11 -4.38
CA ASN A 6 16.53 -1.17 -2.91
C ASN A 6 15.38 -0.44 -2.21
N GLY A 7 14.71 0.51 -2.87
CA GLY A 7 13.64 1.28 -2.29
C GLY A 7 14.04 2.07 -1.03
N PHE A 8 13.07 2.74 -0.43
CA PHE A 8 13.22 3.39 0.87
C PHE A 8 12.22 2.80 1.83
N SER A 9 12.63 2.55 3.06
CA SER A 9 11.70 2.32 4.17
C SER A 9 11.37 3.65 4.81
N TYR A 10 10.11 3.92 5.05
CA TYR A 10 9.65 5.15 5.63
C TYR A 10 8.64 4.90 6.74
N ASP A 11 8.81 5.58 7.88
CA ASP A 11 7.81 5.62 8.93
C ASP A 11 6.73 6.66 8.56
N MET A 12 5.54 6.17 8.25
CA MET A 12 4.43 7.03 7.84
C MET A 12 3.73 7.67 9.04
N VAL A 13 3.97 7.20 10.26
CA VAL A 13 3.38 7.79 11.49
C VAL A 13 4.03 9.13 11.79
N ASP A 14 5.33 9.27 11.54
CA ASP A 14 6.03 10.54 11.69
C ASP A 14 5.57 11.62 10.69
N ALA A 15 4.83 11.22 9.67
CA ALA A 15 4.30 12.08 8.62
C ALA A 15 2.85 12.53 8.87
N LEU A 16 2.27 12.27 10.02
CA LEU A 16 0.91 12.68 10.36
C LEU A 16 0.75 14.19 10.17
N ASP A 17 -0.13 14.57 9.22
CA ASP A 17 -0.43 15.94 8.81
C ASP A 17 0.74 16.72 8.14
N GLY A 18 1.81 16.03 7.73
CA GLY A 18 2.99 16.63 7.12
C GLY A 18 3.32 16.10 5.73
N THR A 19 4.26 16.78 5.10
CA THR A 19 4.91 16.32 3.86
C THR A 19 6.21 15.64 4.23
N VAL A 20 6.39 14.43 3.72
CA VAL A 20 7.63 13.71 3.88
C VAL A 20 8.48 13.86 2.64
N GLU A 21 9.71 14.28 2.80
CA GLU A 21 10.68 14.29 1.72
C GLU A 21 11.37 12.92 1.64
N LEU A 22 11.10 12.19 0.56
CA LEU A 22 11.79 10.92 0.31
C LEU A 22 13.22 11.20 -0.14
N THR A 23 14.18 10.79 0.66
CA THR A 23 15.61 10.87 0.32
C THR A 23 15.93 9.85 -0.78
N GLY A 24 16.73 10.24 -1.76
CA GLY A 24 17.17 9.35 -2.84
C GLY A 24 17.62 10.11 -4.07
N THR A 25 18.08 9.38 -5.08
CA THR A 25 18.40 9.96 -6.37
C THR A 25 17.15 10.07 -7.22
N SER A 26 16.84 11.27 -7.68
CA SER A 26 15.75 11.52 -8.61
C SER A 26 16.27 12.04 -9.94
N THR A 27 15.70 11.57 -11.02
CA THR A 27 15.94 12.11 -12.35
C THR A 27 14.66 12.76 -12.84
N LYS A 28 14.73 14.04 -13.16
CA LYS A 28 13.60 14.76 -13.75
C LYS A 28 13.21 14.08 -15.07
N PRO A 29 11.95 13.74 -15.28
CA PRO A 29 11.46 13.26 -16.57
C PRO A 29 11.68 14.31 -17.66
N ALA A 30 11.72 13.89 -18.92
CA ALA A 30 11.80 14.81 -20.05
C ALA A 30 10.61 15.78 -20.05
N VAL A 31 10.80 16.94 -20.67
CA VAL A 31 9.70 17.88 -20.92
C VAL A 31 8.63 17.19 -21.75
N GLY A 32 7.38 17.27 -21.33
CA GLY A 32 6.27 16.58 -21.98
C GLY A 32 5.02 16.48 -21.12
N THR A 33 4.02 15.81 -21.65
CA THR A 33 2.73 15.58 -20.97
C THR A 33 2.61 14.12 -20.61
N TYR A 34 2.24 13.84 -19.35
CA TYR A 34 2.21 12.50 -18.77
C TYR A 34 0.82 12.20 -18.21
N SER A 35 0.17 11.18 -18.76
CA SER A 35 -1.17 10.75 -18.36
C SER A 35 -1.17 9.56 -17.41
N PHE A 36 -0.04 8.82 -17.35
CA PHE A 36 0.05 7.54 -16.62
C PHE A 36 1.27 7.50 -15.68
N PRO A 37 1.29 8.32 -14.62
CA PRO A 37 2.30 8.13 -13.59
C PRO A 37 2.08 6.80 -12.88
N TYR A 38 3.17 6.20 -12.40
CA TYR A 38 3.09 4.98 -11.63
C TYR A 38 4.01 5.06 -10.42
N VAL A 39 3.68 4.26 -9.41
CA VAL A 39 4.48 4.08 -8.20
C VAL A 39 4.71 2.59 -7.98
N ILE A 40 5.90 2.26 -7.51
CA ILE A 40 6.26 0.90 -7.11
C ILE A 40 6.68 0.96 -5.65
N ILE A 41 6.01 0.17 -4.81
CA ILE A 41 6.36 0.04 -3.40
C ILE A 41 6.56 -1.45 -3.04
N GLY A 42 7.17 -1.71 -1.90
CA GLY A 42 7.17 -3.06 -1.32
C GLY A 42 5.74 -3.52 -1.04
N ASN A 43 5.49 -4.82 -1.13
CA ASN A 43 4.19 -5.38 -0.78
C ASN A 43 4.03 -5.63 0.73
N THR A 44 5.08 -5.39 1.51
CA THR A 44 5.07 -5.56 2.97
C THR A 44 5.01 -4.20 3.65
N VAL A 45 4.11 -4.07 4.60
CA VAL A 45 3.93 -2.88 5.44
C VAL A 45 4.07 -3.32 6.89
N THR A 46 4.91 -2.64 7.65
CA THR A 46 4.98 -2.83 9.09
C THR A 46 3.83 -2.09 9.74
N VAL A 47 3.01 -2.79 10.50
CA VAL A 47 1.88 -2.25 11.24
C VAL A 47 2.10 -2.41 12.74
N ASN A 48 1.64 -1.41 13.50
CA ASN A 48 1.69 -1.40 14.96
C ASN A 48 0.47 -0.63 15.47
N GLY A 49 -0.15 -1.10 16.52
CA GLY A 49 -1.27 -0.36 17.09
C GLY A 49 -2.08 -1.14 18.11
N SER A 50 -3.03 -0.40 18.71
CA SER A 50 -4.03 -0.95 19.60
C SER A 50 -5.43 -0.48 19.20
N PHE A 51 -6.42 -1.25 19.55
CA PHE A 51 -7.84 -0.96 19.35
C PHE A 51 -8.57 -1.07 20.68
N SER A 52 -9.44 -0.12 20.98
CA SER A 52 -10.29 -0.17 22.18
C SER A 52 -11.76 -0.13 21.78
N ASN A 53 -12.52 -1.07 22.29
CA ASN A 53 -13.99 -1.07 22.18
C ASN A 53 -14.68 -0.34 23.37
N GLY A 54 -13.91 0.36 24.19
CA GLY A 54 -14.36 1.09 25.36
C GLY A 54 -14.32 0.29 26.67
N ALA A 55 -14.40 -1.03 26.59
CA ALA A 55 -14.31 -1.93 27.77
C ALA A 55 -12.94 -2.62 27.86
N THR A 56 -12.39 -2.99 26.70
CA THR A 56 -11.15 -3.74 26.60
C THR A 56 -10.26 -3.09 25.53
N THR A 57 -8.96 -3.02 25.80
CA THR A 57 -7.96 -2.62 24.80
C THR A 57 -7.26 -3.88 24.30
N TYR A 58 -7.16 -3.98 22.99
CA TYR A 58 -6.53 -5.05 22.25
C TYR A 58 -5.24 -4.53 21.61
N TYR A 59 -4.15 -5.26 21.74
CA TYR A 59 -2.81 -4.87 21.30
C TYR A 59 -2.34 -5.81 20.20
N GLY A 60 -1.88 -5.25 19.07
CA GLY A 60 -1.26 -6.02 18.00
C GLY A 60 0.12 -6.53 18.40
N LEU A 61 0.39 -7.80 18.13
CA LEU A 61 1.65 -8.48 18.46
C LEU A 61 2.52 -8.70 17.21
N ALA A 62 3.80 -8.96 17.40
CA ALA A 62 4.77 -9.15 16.32
C ALA A 62 4.45 -10.32 15.37
N ASN A 63 3.70 -11.31 15.82
CA ASN A 63 3.24 -12.43 14.99
C ASN A 63 1.94 -12.16 14.24
N GLY A 64 1.38 -10.94 14.33
CA GLY A 64 0.14 -10.56 13.70
C GLY A 64 -1.13 -10.94 14.46
N THR A 65 -1.02 -11.60 15.63
CA THR A 65 -2.16 -11.86 16.50
C THR A 65 -2.45 -10.65 17.40
N VAL A 66 -3.55 -10.74 18.14
CA VAL A 66 -4.00 -9.70 19.05
C VAL A 66 -4.13 -10.27 20.47
N ASP A 67 -3.79 -9.46 21.48
CA ASP A 67 -3.91 -9.81 22.89
C ASP A 67 -4.47 -8.62 23.69
N THR A 68 -4.94 -8.87 24.89
CA THR A 68 -5.42 -7.86 25.85
C THR A 68 -4.35 -7.41 26.84
N SER A 69 -3.15 -7.97 26.79
CA SER A 69 -2.06 -7.75 27.75
C SER A 69 -0.85 -7.06 27.12
N GLY A 70 -1.01 -5.91 26.44
CA GLY A 70 0.06 -5.14 25.81
C GLY A 70 1.48 -5.30 26.36
N PRO A 71 2.51 -4.70 25.77
CA PRO A 71 2.46 -3.61 24.78
C PRO A 71 2.25 -4.09 23.35
N THR A 72 2.01 -3.13 22.45
CA THR A 72 2.01 -3.37 21.00
C THR A 72 3.41 -3.72 20.51
N ALA A 73 3.49 -4.45 19.39
CA ALA A 73 4.72 -4.76 18.71
C ALA A 73 4.57 -4.64 17.19
N ASP A 74 5.67 -4.37 16.51
CA ASP A 74 5.71 -4.28 15.05
C ASP A 74 5.42 -5.64 14.42
N HIS A 75 4.49 -5.65 13.45
CA HIS A 75 4.14 -6.80 12.64
C HIS A 75 4.29 -6.48 11.15
N ASP A 76 5.08 -7.28 10.45
CA ASP A 76 5.23 -7.19 9.00
C ASP A 76 4.08 -7.91 8.30
N SER A 77 3.16 -7.13 7.76
CA SER A 77 1.99 -7.61 7.03
C SER A 77 2.22 -7.48 5.52
N ALA A 78 2.18 -8.60 4.80
CA ALA A 78 2.41 -8.64 3.37
C ALA A 78 1.09 -8.70 2.59
N LEU A 79 0.91 -7.78 1.65
CA LEU A 79 -0.17 -7.85 0.68
C LEU A 79 0.20 -8.85 -0.41
N ILE A 80 -0.43 -10.00 -0.41
CA ILE A 80 -0.17 -11.09 -1.35
C ILE A 80 -1.27 -11.29 -2.39
N THR A 81 -2.48 -10.77 -2.12
CA THR A 81 -3.64 -10.85 -3.01
C THR A 81 -4.56 -9.66 -2.81
N PHE A 82 -5.28 -9.25 -3.83
CA PHE A 82 -6.40 -8.30 -3.74
C PHE A 82 -7.76 -9.00 -3.60
N GLY A 83 -7.83 -10.26 -4.00
CA GLY A 83 -9.04 -11.06 -3.87
C GLY A 83 -9.19 -11.70 -2.50
N PRO A 84 -10.38 -12.22 -2.17
CA PRO A 84 -10.58 -13.04 -0.98
C PRO A 84 -9.76 -14.34 -1.11
N ASN A 85 -9.46 -14.97 0.02
CA ASN A 85 -8.68 -16.20 0.07
C ASN A 85 -9.24 -17.36 -0.78
N THR A 86 -10.51 -17.27 -1.18
CA THR A 86 -11.18 -18.24 -2.07
C THR A 86 -11.05 -17.89 -3.56
N ALA A 87 -10.61 -16.67 -3.89
CA ALA A 87 -10.48 -16.19 -5.27
C ALA A 87 -9.31 -15.20 -5.35
N CYS A 88 -8.09 -15.73 -5.28
CA CYS A 88 -6.86 -14.94 -5.31
C CYS A 88 -6.74 -14.12 -6.58
N ASP A 89 -6.44 -12.84 -6.44
CA ASP A 89 -6.23 -11.94 -7.56
C ASP A 89 -5.01 -11.05 -7.32
N GLY A 90 -4.18 -10.93 -8.34
CA GLY A 90 -3.03 -10.03 -8.36
C GLY A 90 -3.35 -8.63 -8.86
N GLU A 91 -4.61 -8.33 -9.18
CA GLU A 91 -5.05 -7.04 -9.72
C GLU A 91 -6.19 -6.42 -8.93
N TYR A 92 -6.17 -5.09 -8.89
CA TYR A 92 -7.28 -4.27 -8.44
C TYR A 92 -7.46 -3.12 -9.43
N LEU A 93 -8.58 -3.12 -10.15
CA LEU A 93 -8.80 -2.23 -11.28
C LEU A 93 -9.85 -1.16 -10.98
N GLY A 94 -9.60 0.05 -11.48
CA GLY A 94 -10.58 1.11 -11.51
C GLY A 94 -10.90 1.77 -10.17
N ALA A 95 -9.98 1.73 -9.19
CA ALA A 95 -10.15 2.51 -7.97
C ALA A 95 -10.24 4.00 -8.28
N SER A 96 -11.17 4.70 -7.66
CA SER A 96 -11.27 6.15 -7.80
C SER A 96 -10.13 6.86 -7.11
N ALA A 97 -9.58 7.88 -7.75
CA ALA A 97 -8.63 8.83 -7.20
C ALA A 97 -9.11 10.26 -7.49
N ASP A 98 -8.61 11.25 -6.74
CA ASP A 98 -9.06 12.65 -6.87
C ASP A 98 -8.88 13.23 -8.28
N ASN A 99 -7.87 12.74 -9.02
CA ASN A 99 -7.60 13.16 -10.40
C ASN A 99 -7.55 11.95 -11.36
N GLY A 100 -8.58 11.10 -11.36
CA GLY A 100 -8.68 9.98 -12.29
C GLY A 100 -8.96 8.64 -11.65
N THR A 101 -8.32 7.59 -12.15
CA THR A 101 -8.47 6.22 -11.63
C THR A 101 -7.10 5.60 -11.36
N ILE A 102 -7.06 4.60 -10.48
CA ILE A 102 -5.87 3.81 -10.19
C ILE A 102 -6.15 2.36 -10.51
N ASN A 103 -5.23 1.74 -11.23
CA ASN A 103 -5.11 0.31 -11.35
C ASN A 103 -3.89 -0.15 -10.55
N ALA A 104 -4.07 -1.12 -9.69
CA ALA A 104 -2.99 -1.71 -8.92
C ALA A 104 -2.77 -3.16 -9.33
N TYR A 105 -1.53 -3.60 -9.28
CA TYR A 105 -1.21 -5.01 -9.45
C TYR A 105 -0.02 -5.43 -8.58
N LEU A 106 -0.06 -6.67 -8.17
CA LEU A 106 1.03 -7.31 -7.45
C LEU A 106 2.04 -7.87 -8.45
N ALA A 107 3.31 -7.81 -8.09
CA ALA A 107 4.40 -8.26 -8.93
C ALA A 107 5.51 -8.93 -8.11
N ASN A 108 6.32 -9.73 -8.78
CA ASN A 108 7.55 -10.26 -8.20
C ASN A 108 8.67 -9.20 -8.17
N SER A 109 9.85 -9.57 -7.69
CA SER A 109 11.01 -8.66 -7.63
C SER A 109 11.48 -8.15 -9.00
N SER A 110 11.19 -8.87 -10.07
CA SER A 110 11.49 -8.49 -11.46
C SER A 110 10.37 -7.69 -12.12
N LEU A 111 9.37 -7.25 -11.37
CA LEU A 111 8.19 -6.51 -11.82
C LEU A 111 7.30 -7.30 -12.80
N VAL A 112 7.41 -8.62 -12.81
CA VAL A 112 6.46 -9.47 -13.53
C VAL A 112 5.17 -9.52 -12.73
N LYS A 113 4.07 -9.10 -13.36
CA LYS A 113 2.74 -9.08 -12.77
C LYS A 113 2.32 -10.47 -12.33
N ARG A 114 1.67 -10.54 -11.18
CA ARG A 114 1.04 -11.77 -10.68
C ARG A 114 -0.34 -11.93 -11.29
N LEU A 115 -0.59 -13.10 -11.84
CA LEU A 115 -1.90 -13.50 -12.36
C LEU A 115 -2.60 -14.40 -11.34
N SER A 116 -3.91 -14.53 -11.43
CA SER A 116 -4.67 -15.46 -10.57
C SER A 116 -4.16 -16.90 -10.66
N SER A 117 -3.65 -17.31 -11.83
CA SER A 117 -3.02 -18.62 -12.03
C SER A 117 -1.69 -18.83 -11.30
N ASP A 118 -1.04 -17.77 -10.86
CA ASP A 118 0.26 -17.83 -10.15
C ASP A 118 0.10 -18.10 -8.65
N TYR A 119 -1.12 -18.07 -8.16
CA TYR A 119 -1.41 -18.40 -6.77
C TYR A 119 -1.65 -19.90 -6.64
N ALA A 120 -0.75 -20.60 -5.96
CA ALA A 120 -0.91 -22.02 -5.69
C ALA A 120 -2.02 -22.26 -4.68
N GLY A 121 -3.07 -22.93 -5.12
CA GLY A 121 -4.06 -23.55 -4.25
C GLY A 121 -5.00 -22.57 -3.52
N SER A 122 -6.25 -22.56 -3.91
CA SER A 122 -7.36 -22.14 -3.05
C SER A 122 -7.58 -23.22 -1.98
N GLY A 123 -6.75 -23.19 -0.95
CA GLY A 123 -6.95 -23.99 0.26
C GLY A 123 -7.37 -23.09 1.39
N SER A 124 -7.72 -23.68 2.52
CA SER A 124 -8.04 -23.00 3.79
C SER A 124 -6.94 -22.04 4.26
N ASP A 125 -5.75 -22.09 3.67
CA ASP A 125 -4.57 -21.33 4.06
C ASP A 125 -4.29 -20.11 3.18
N GLY A 126 -5.24 -19.76 2.31
CA GLY A 126 -5.20 -18.51 1.56
C GLY A 126 -4.33 -18.56 0.29
N CYS A 127 -4.19 -17.42 -0.32
CA CYS A 127 -3.50 -17.20 -1.57
C CYS A 127 -1.97 -17.15 -1.37
N GLY A 128 -1.37 -18.27 -1.05
CA GLY A 128 0.08 -18.35 -0.84
C GLY A 128 0.87 -17.95 -2.09
N SER A 129 1.64 -16.88 -2.03
CA SER A 129 2.62 -16.54 -3.05
C SER A 129 3.86 -15.95 -2.42
N SER A 130 4.89 -16.79 -2.29
CA SER A 130 6.21 -16.37 -1.80
C SER A 130 6.91 -15.40 -2.77
N ASP A 131 6.45 -15.32 -4.01
CA ASP A 131 7.09 -14.51 -5.05
C ASP A 131 6.52 -13.09 -5.17
N THR A 132 5.44 -12.77 -4.47
CA THR A 132 4.93 -11.40 -4.45
C THR A 132 5.85 -10.52 -3.61
N LYS A 133 6.41 -9.47 -4.22
CA LYS A 133 7.40 -8.59 -3.59
C LYS A 133 7.10 -7.11 -3.80
N ARG A 134 6.23 -6.77 -4.74
CA ARG A 134 5.95 -5.38 -5.12
C ARG A 134 4.45 -5.16 -5.31
N LEU A 135 4.03 -3.98 -4.93
CA LEU A 135 2.75 -3.38 -5.30
C LEU A 135 3.02 -2.27 -6.31
N VAL A 136 2.41 -2.35 -7.47
CA VAL A 136 2.53 -1.35 -8.53
C VAL A 136 1.17 -0.68 -8.71
N GLY A 137 1.13 0.64 -8.50
CA GLY A 137 -0.05 1.46 -8.77
C GLY A 137 0.17 2.29 -10.02
N VAL A 138 -0.71 2.17 -11.00
CA VAL A 138 -0.71 2.97 -12.23
C VAL A 138 -1.92 3.87 -12.21
N MET A 139 -1.71 5.17 -12.27
CA MET A 139 -2.80 6.15 -12.33
C MET A 139 -3.13 6.46 -13.80
N SER A 140 -4.43 6.56 -14.08
CA SER A 140 -4.94 7.16 -15.32
C SER A 140 -5.49 8.53 -14.96
N LEU A 141 -4.71 9.58 -15.23
CA LEU A 141 -5.07 10.94 -14.84
C LEU A 141 -6.15 11.51 -15.76
N ALA A 142 -7.21 12.07 -15.17
CA ALA A 142 -8.22 12.83 -15.89
C ALA A 142 -7.62 14.12 -16.49
N THR A 143 -6.70 14.75 -15.75
CA THR A 143 -5.92 15.90 -16.24
C THR A 143 -4.44 15.50 -16.25
N PRO A 144 -3.82 15.36 -17.45
CA PRO A 144 -2.42 15.00 -17.57
C PRO A 144 -1.47 16.03 -16.91
N ILE A 145 -0.36 15.54 -16.38
CA ILE A 145 0.69 16.37 -15.79
C ILE A 145 1.61 16.88 -16.90
N SER A 146 1.81 18.20 -16.97
CA SER A 146 2.77 18.83 -17.87
C SER A 146 4.10 19.07 -17.16
N ILE A 147 5.17 18.48 -17.67
CA ILE A 147 6.53 18.73 -17.22
C ILE A 147 7.16 19.76 -18.16
N THR A 148 7.57 20.87 -17.57
CA THR A 148 8.26 21.97 -18.26
C THR A 148 9.69 22.10 -17.75
N ASN A 149 10.48 22.99 -18.35
CA ASN A 149 11.82 23.30 -17.84
C ASN A 149 11.78 23.82 -16.40
N ASN A 150 10.69 24.47 -16.01
CA ASN A 150 10.50 25.09 -14.70
C ASN A 150 9.87 24.14 -13.65
N THR A 151 9.47 22.93 -14.04
CA THR A 151 8.94 21.96 -13.08
C THR A 151 10.08 21.40 -12.25
N ILE A 152 10.03 21.57 -10.94
CA ILE A 152 11.10 21.15 -10.02
C ILE A 152 10.74 19.97 -9.13
N ASN A 153 9.46 19.82 -8.77
CA ASN A 153 9.02 18.81 -7.84
C ASN A 153 7.78 18.06 -8.35
N PHE A 154 7.66 16.80 -7.91
CA PHE A 154 6.42 16.01 -7.95
C PHE A 154 5.95 15.75 -6.54
N LYS A 155 4.67 15.91 -6.30
CA LYS A 155 4.04 15.56 -5.04
C LYS A 155 3.13 14.36 -5.28
N PHE A 156 3.41 13.26 -4.58
CA PHE A 156 2.48 12.17 -4.38
C PHE A 156 1.83 12.31 -3.02
N THR A 157 0.53 12.20 -2.96
CA THR A 157 -0.19 12.18 -1.69
C THR A 157 -0.75 10.79 -1.46
N PHE A 158 -0.37 10.19 -0.33
CA PHE A 158 -0.93 8.93 0.15
C PHE A 158 -1.86 9.23 1.31
N ASN A 159 -3.08 8.75 1.24
CA ASN A 159 -4.01 8.85 2.35
C ASN A 159 -3.97 7.54 3.16
N ILE A 160 -3.34 7.57 4.31
CA ILE A 160 -3.28 6.44 5.24
C ILE A 160 -4.33 6.53 6.36
N ARG A 161 -5.04 7.65 6.46
CA ARG A 161 -6.08 7.85 7.47
C ARG A 161 -7.22 6.87 7.21
N ASN A 162 -7.50 6.00 8.16
CA ASN A 162 -8.48 4.91 8.08
C ASN A 162 -8.10 3.73 7.15
N TYR A 163 -6.87 3.70 6.60
CA TYR A 163 -6.45 2.66 5.66
C TYR A 163 -5.12 1.98 6.03
N GLY A 164 -4.39 2.50 7.02
CA GLY A 164 -3.04 2.00 7.34
C GLY A 164 -3.04 0.67 8.08
N THR A 165 -3.93 0.51 9.04
CA THR A 165 -3.97 -0.67 9.93
C THR A 165 -5.41 -1.06 10.19
N GLN A 166 -5.68 -2.36 10.24
CA GLN A 166 -6.97 -2.91 10.61
C GLN A 166 -6.83 -4.00 11.65
N PHE A 167 -7.84 -4.11 12.50
CA PHE A 167 -8.03 -5.23 13.42
C PHE A 167 -9.14 -6.13 12.85
N ILE A 168 -8.83 -7.40 12.67
CA ILE A 168 -9.69 -8.37 12.00
C ILE A 168 -10.21 -9.36 13.04
N GLU A 169 -11.50 -9.59 13.00
CA GLU A 169 -12.20 -10.62 13.77
C GLU A 169 -12.48 -11.80 12.84
N THR A 170 -12.15 -13.01 13.25
CA THR A 170 -12.28 -14.25 12.46
C THR A 170 -13.15 -15.31 13.15
N GLY A 171 -13.43 -15.15 14.44
CA GLY A 171 -14.11 -16.16 15.28
C GLY A 171 -15.63 -16.00 15.37
N GLY A 172 -16.20 -14.85 15.01
CA GLY A 172 -17.63 -14.55 15.14
C GLY A 172 -18.05 -14.16 16.56
N ASP A 173 -17.09 -13.81 17.43
CA ASP A 173 -17.32 -13.44 18.83
C ASP A 173 -17.18 -11.92 19.11
N ASN A 174 -16.94 -11.12 18.05
CA ASN A 174 -16.68 -9.68 18.08
C ASN A 174 -15.38 -9.30 18.85
N VAL A 175 -14.44 -10.23 18.94
CA VAL A 175 -13.11 -10.02 19.51
C VAL A 175 -12.10 -10.00 18.34
N PRO A 176 -11.23 -8.97 18.24
CA PRO A 176 -10.20 -8.98 17.20
C PRO A 176 -9.17 -10.08 17.44
N ASP A 177 -8.87 -10.86 16.41
CA ASP A 177 -7.91 -11.95 16.45
C ASP A 177 -6.56 -11.56 15.83
N LEU A 178 -6.60 -10.70 14.81
CA LEU A 178 -5.45 -10.36 13.99
C LEU A 178 -5.30 -8.85 13.80
N ILE A 179 -4.05 -8.41 13.66
CA ILE A 179 -3.69 -7.10 13.14
C ILE A 179 -3.07 -7.25 11.75
N SER A 180 -3.44 -6.39 10.80
CA SER A 180 -2.98 -6.45 9.41
C SER A 180 -2.94 -5.05 8.81
N GLN A 181 -2.31 -4.92 7.63
CA GLN A 181 -2.46 -3.71 6.84
C GLN A 181 -3.95 -3.52 6.49
N GLY A 182 -4.38 -2.26 6.50
CA GLY A 182 -5.73 -1.89 6.10
C GLY A 182 -5.97 -2.01 4.60
N PRO A 183 -7.20 -1.83 4.15
CA PRO A 183 -7.53 -1.91 2.73
C PRO A 183 -6.84 -0.78 1.93
N PHE A 184 -6.08 -1.14 0.90
CA PHE A 184 -5.33 -0.19 0.06
C PHE A 184 -6.18 0.64 -0.91
N GLY A 185 -7.49 0.42 -0.99
CA GLY A 185 -8.38 1.04 -1.99
C GLY A 185 -8.44 2.57 -1.99
N GLY A 186 -8.03 3.25 -0.91
CA GLY A 186 -7.96 4.70 -0.84
C GLY A 186 -6.55 5.26 -0.66
N PHE A 187 -5.53 4.40 -0.75
CA PHE A 187 -4.15 4.73 -0.42
C PHE A 187 -3.51 5.76 -1.36
N PHE A 188 -3.89 5.77 -2.63
CA PHE A 188 -3.38 6.69 -3.63
C PHE A 188 -4.42 7.79 -3.90
N SER A 189 -4.25 8.99 -3.35
CA SER A 189 -5.25 10.02 -3.54
C SER A 189 -4.91 11.06 -4.60
N THR A 190 -3.66 11.52 -4.70
CA THR A 190 -3.31 12.55 -5.71
C THR A 190 -1.87 12.45 -6.20
N VAL A 191 -1.68 12.86 -7.47
CA VAL A 191 -0.37 13.16 -8.04
C VAL A 191 -0.43 14.57 -8.62
N GLU A 192 0.43 15.45 -8.17
CA GLU A 192 0.53 16.83 -8.63
C GLU A 192 1.95 17.14 -9.12
N GLY A 193 2.05 17.79 -10.27
CA GLY A 193 3.27 18.47 -10.70
C GLY A 193 3.28 19.88 -10.14
N GLN A 194 4.29 20.26 -9.36
CA GLN A 194 4.41 21.61 -8.83
C GLN A 194 5.43 22.42 -9.65
N PRO A 195 4.99 23.49 -10.34
CA PRO A 195 5.91 24.50 -10.85
C PRO A 195 6.46 25.37 -9.71
N GLN A 196 7.63 25.92 -9.92
CA GLN A 196 8.16 27.02 -9.09
C GLN A 196 7.32 28.26 -9.24
#